data_aa351fadfc48844fed542ecdfad90a29
#
_entry.id   aa351fadfc48844fed542ecdfad90a29
#
_cell.length_a   1.000
_cell.length_b   1.000
_cell.length_c   1.000
_cell.angle_alpha   90.00
_cell.angle_beta   90.00
_cell.angle_gamma   90.00
#
_symmetry.space_group_name_H-M   'P 1'
#
loop_
_entity.id
_entity.type
_entity.pdbx_description
1 polymer ?
#
loop_
_entity_poly.entity_id
_entity_poly.type
_entity_poly.pdbx_seq_one_letter_code
_entity_poly.pdbx_strand_id
1 'polypeptide(L)'
;MNKEKDDFFLHSNEVNHINREDYEKIELLVNAAKAFSRSTYQCVYIIDYFHQDFIYTSDNLAYLCGLEPEQLMDAGYQMYIDHVPNADLQMLLEVNKKGFDLFNELPVGDRLDYTISYDFHLTNGRHSRLIHHHLTPILLSDDGRIWLALCTVSLAATDEPGHIIMQKNGERSYFEYSTLRHNWEKKEGITLSETERDVLRLSAQGYTMNDIADRLCKSVDTIKACKRNLFAKIGVKNIAEALFHATNYQMI
;
A
#
# COMPACT_ATOMS: atom_id res chain seq x y z
N MET A 1 -20.92 -21.55 -0.39
CA MET A 1 -19.51 -21.18 -0.40
C MET A 1 -19.28 -20.42 -1.69
N ASN A 2 -18.85 -19.17 -1.62
CA ASN A 2 -18.66 -18.34 -2.81
C ASN A 2 -17.23 -18.58 -3.31
N LYS A 3 -17.08 -19.30 -4.42
CA LYS A 3 -15.78 -19.74 -4.95
C LYS A 3 -14.77 -18.58 -5.13
N GLU A 4 -15.26 -17.39 -5.46
CA GLU A 4 -14.43 -16.19 -5.65
C GLU A 4 -13.87 -15.63 -4.34
N LYS A 5 -14.60 -15.75 -3.20
CA LYS A 5 -14.10 -15.37 -1.88
C LYS A 5 -12.97 -16.32 -1.45
N ASP A 6 -13.14 -17.61 -1.69
CA ASP A 6 -12.16 -18.63 -1.31
C ASP A 6 -10.82 -18.44 -2.07
N ASP A 7 -10.83 -17.83 -3.26
CA ASP A 7 -9.66 -17.56 -4.06
C ASP A 7 -8.70 -16.51 -3.44
N PHE A 8 -9.17 -15.70 -2.46
CA PHE A 8 -8.31 -14.80 -1.69
C PHE A 8 -7.56 -15.50 -0.56
N PHE A 9 -8.09 -16.64 -0.05
CA PHE A 9 -7.54 -17.37 1.08
C PHE A 9 -6.82 -18.63 0.61
N LEU A 10 -5.52 -18.47 0.34
CA LEU A 10 -4.71 -19.49 -0.28
C LEU A 10 -4.03 -20.38 0.77
N HIS A 11 -3.82 -21.64 0.44
CA HIS A 11 -3.02 -22.58 1.25
C HIS A 11 -1.61 -22.05 1.56
N SER A 12 -1.05 -21.17 0.72
CA SER A 12 0.26 -20.54 0.97
C SER A 12 0.27 -19.63 2.22
N ASN A 13 -0.89 -19.14 2.67
CA ASN A 13 -1.04 -18.41 3.94
C ASN A 13 -2.20 -18.98 4.78
N GLU A 14 -2.38 -20.29 4.80
CA GLU A 14 -3.35 -20.94 5.66
C GLU A 14 -2.86 -20.91 7.12
N VAL A 15 -3.61 -20.22 7.98
CA VAL A 15 -3.36 -20.15 9.41
C VAL A 15 -4.22 -21.21 10.10
N ASN A 16 -3.56 -22.24 10.66
CA ASN A 16 -4.28 -23.43 11.17
C ASN A 16 -4.64 -23.33 12.65
N HIS A 17 -3.89 -22.54 13.43
CA HIS A 17 -4.10 -22.44 14.86
C HIS A 17 -3.67 -21.09 15.41
N ILE A 18 -4.52 -20.50 16.24
CA ILE A 18 -4.23 -19.32 17.07
C ILE A 18 -4.77 -19.57 18.46
N ASN A 19 -3.97 -19.28 19.49
CA ASN A 19 -4.40 -19.43 20.88
C ASN A 19 -5.47 -18.38 21.22
N ARG A 20 -6.47 -18.78 22.01
CA ARG A 20 -7.54 -17.88 22.44
C ARG A 20 -7.00 -16.66 23.21
N GLU A 21 -5.94 -16.84 24.01
CA GLU A 21 -5.29 -15.78 24.78
C GLU A 21 -4.67 -14.70 23.87
N ASP A 22 -4.27 -15.06 22.64
CA ASP A 22 -3.72 -14.09 21.71
C ASP A 22 -4.80 -13.12 21.17
N TYR A 23 -6.06 -13.58 21.11
CA TYR A 23 -7.20 -12.73 20.76
C TYR A 23 -7.53 -11.67 21.82
N GLU A 24 -7.10 -11.82 23.08
CA GLU A 24 -7.30 -10.79 24.11
C GLU A 24 -6.54 -9.49 23.80
N LYS A 25 -5.49 -9.55 22.99
CA LYS A 25 -4.69 -8.39 22.57
C LYS A 25 -5.30 -7.62 21.40
N ILE A 26 -6.27 -8.20 20.69
CA ILE A 26 -6.84 -7.62 19.46
C ILE A 26 -7.56 -6.31 19.72
N GLU A 27 -8.26 -6.17 20.84
CA GLU A 27 -8.96 -4.93 21.17
C GLU A 27 -7.99 -3.73 21.22
N LEU A 28 -6.79 -3.92 21.76
CA LEU A 28 -5.76 -2.88 21.79
C LEU A 28 -5.31 -2.51 20.38
N LEU A 29 -5.11 -3.48 19.49
CA LEU A 29 -4.73 -3.25 18.08
C LEU A 29 -5.83 -2.51 17.33
N VAL A 30 -7.08 -2.90 17.50
CA VAL A 30 -8.24 -2.22 16.91
C VAL A 30 -8.33 -0.78 17.39
N ASN A 31 -8.15 -0.52 18.70
CA ASN A 31 -8.16 0.83 19.26
C ASN A 31 -7.00 1.70 18.70
N ALA A 32 -5.83 1.12 18.52
CA ALA A 32 -4.70 1.80 17.88
C ALA A 32 -5.00 2.13 16.42
N ALA A 33 -5.56 1.19 15.64
CA ALA A 33 -5.97 1.41 14.25
C ALA A 33 -7.05 2.50 14.13
N LYS A 34 -8.05 2.51 15.04
CA LYS A 34 -9.05 3.58 15.12
C LYS A 34 -8.42 4.94 15.37
N ALA A 35 -7.46 5.02 16.30
CA ALA A 35 -6.75 6.27 16.59
C ALA A 35 -5.92 6.74 15.41
N PHE A 36 -5.21 5.83 14.74
CA PHE A 36 -4.43 6.10 13.55
C PHE A 36 -5.30 6.63 12.40
N SER A 37 -6.41 5.95 12.09
CA SER A 37 -7.35 6.40 11.05
C SER A 37 -7.87 7.81 11.30
N ARG A 38 -8.27 8.13 12.57
CA ARG A 38 -8.73 9.48 12.91
C ARG A 38 -7.66 10.55 12.80
N SER A 39 -6.39 10.22 13.10
CA SER A 39 -5.29 11.19 13.08
C SER A 39 -4.75 11.47 11.67
N THR A 40 -4.81 10.49 10.79
CA THR A 40 -4.26 10.57 9.42
C THR A 40 -5.32 10.75 8.35
N TYR A 41 -6.60 10.59 8.69
CA TYR A 41 -7.72 10.55 7.74
C TYR A 41 -7.58 9.49 6.65
N GLN A 42 -6.71 8.49 6.85
CA GLN A 42 -6.57 7.36 5.94
C GLN A 42 -7.65 6.32 6.18
N CYS A 43 -8.06 5.66 5.12
CA CYS A 43 -8.87 4.46 5.22
C CYS A 43 -7.99 3.34 5.78
N VAL A 44 -8.49 2.66 6.82
CA VAL A 44 -7.74 1.60 7.52
C VAL A 44 -8.65 0.43 7.76
N TYR A 45 -8.12 -0.79 7.60
CA TYR A 45 -8.79 -2.01 8.01
C TYR A 45 -7.78 -3.06 8.44
N ILE A 46 -8.24 -4.03 9.22
CA ILE A 46 -7.42 -5.14 9.71
C ILE A 46 -8.01 -6.45 9.22
N ILE A 47 -7.19 -7.24 8.54
CA ILE A 47 -7.52 -8.59 8.07
C ILE A 47 -7.12 -9.60 9.15
N ASP A 48 -8.01 -10.55 9.45
CA ASP A 48 -7.73 -11.77 10.18
C ASP A 48 -7.73 -12.95 9.20
N TYR A 49 -6.55 -13.47 8.89
CA TYR A 49 -6.39 -14.59 7.98
C TYR A 49 -6.81 -15.93 8.60
N PHE A 50 -6.88 -16.03 9.95
CA PHE A 50 -7.39 -17.22 10.61
C PHE A 50 -8.91 -17.37 10.48
N HIS A 51 -9.66 -16.26 10.72
CA HIS A 51 -11.12 -16.24 10.51
C HIS A 51 -11.51 -15.90 9.07
N GLN A 52 -10.56 -15.52 8.23
CA GLN A 52 -10.78 -15.13 6.84
C GLN A 52 -11.79 -13.98 6.69
N ASP A 53 -11.62 -12.94 7.52
CA ASP A 53 -12.52 -11.79 7.55
C ASP A 53 -11.82 -10.51 8.06
N PHE A 54 -12.56 -9.40 8.08
CA PHE A 54 -12.11 -8.16 8.69
C PHE A 54 -12.48 -8.13 10.17
N ILE A 55 -11.54 -7.71 11.03
CA ILE A 55 -11.83 -7.44 12.44
C ILE A 55 -12.05 -5.95 12.72
N TYR A 56 -11.69 -5.11 11.77
CA TYR A 56 -11.91 -3.66 11.83
C TYR A 56 -11.88 -3.08 10.42
N THR A 57 -12.81 -2.15 10.16
CA THR A 57 -12.78 -1.24 9.02
C THR A 57 -13.08 0.17 9.49
N SER A 58 -12.40 1.17 8.92
CA SER A 58 -12.68 2.58 9.20
C SER A 58 -13.87 3.08 8.38
N ASP A 59 -14.65 4.00 8.94
CA ASP A 59 -15.86 4.54 8.32
C ASP A 59 -15.61 5.16 6.95
N ASN A 60 -14.46 5.83 6.79
CA ASN A 60 -14.09 6.46 5.52
C ASN A 60 -13.85 5.43 4.39
N LEU A 61 -13.47 4.20 4.69
CA LEU A 61 -13.38 3.11 3.70
C LEU A 61 -14.78 2.72 3.21
N ALA A 62 -15.75 2.59 4.11
CA ALA A 62 -17.14 2.31 3.76
C ALA A 62 -17.69 3.38 2.81
N TYR A 63 -17.51 4.65 3.15
CA TYR A 63 -17.95 5.77 2.32
C TYR A 63 -17.24 5.82 0.95
N LEU A 64 -16.00 5.36 0.86
CA LEU A 64 -15.29 5.24 -0.42
C LEU A 64 -15.99 4.23 -1.35
N CYS A 65 -16.52 3.15 -0.79
CA CYS A 65 -17.31 2.13 -1.50
C CYS A 65 -18.79 2.54 -1.68
N GLY A 66 -19.24 3.61 -1.02
CA GLY A 66 -20.65 4.03 -1.02
C GLY A 66 -21.53 3.17 -0.12
N LEU A 67 -20.94 2.62 0.95
CA LEU A 67 -21.59 1.79 1.96
C LEU A 67 -21.64 2.51 3.31
N GLU A 68 -22.53 2.06 4.18
CA GLU A 68 -22.45 2.37 5.60
C GLU A 68 -21.41 1.46 6.29
N PRO A 69 -20.79 1.89 7.41
CA PRO A 69 -19.75 1.12 8.09
C PRO A 69 -20.14 -0.32 8.45
N GLU A 70 -21.36 -0.52 8.93
CA GLU A 70 -21.89 -1.84 9.29
C GLU A 70 -22.01 -2.73 8.05
N GLN A 71 -22.45 -2.18 6.91
CA GLN A 71 -22.57 -2.93 5.65
C GLN A 71 -21.22 -3.42 5.15
N LEU A 72 -20.16 -2.60 5.31
CA LEU A 72 -18.81 -2.97 4.92
C LEU A 72 -18.26 -4.11 5.80
N MET A 73 -18.48 -4.03 7.12
CA MET A 73 -18.08 -5.09 8.05
C MET A 73 -18.81 -6.41 7.76
N ASP A 74 -20.12 -6.35 7.49
CA ASP A 74 -20.93 -7.54 7.16
C ASP A 74 -20.53 -8.15 5.80
N ALA A 75 -20.13 -7.31 4.85
CA ALA A 75 -19.65 -7.77 3.54
C ALA A 75 -18.31 -8.51 3.62
N GLY A 76 -17.40 -8.05 4.53
CA GLY A 76 -16.07 -8.61 4.62
C GLY A 76 -15.35 -8.63 3.27
N TYR A 77 -14.75 -9.76 2.91
CA TYR A 77 -14.07 -9.94 1.61
C TYR A 77 -14.98 -9.87 0.38
N GLN A 78 -16.30 -9.99 0.55
CA GLN A 78 -17.24 -9.78 -0.56
C GLN A 78 -17.15 -8.36 -1.12
N MET A 79 -16.69 -7.40 -0.29
CA MET A 79 -16.43 -6.03 -0.73
C MET A 79 -15.50 -5.97 -1.95
N TYR A 80 -14.46 -6.81 -2.00
CA TYR A 80 -13.56 -6.83 -3.16
C TYR A 80 -14.27 -7.28 -4.44
N ILE A 81 -15.11 -8.32 -4.32
CA ILE A 81 -15.85 -8.87 -5.46
C ILE A 81 -16.87 -7.87 -5.99
N ASP A 82 -17.55 -7.15 -5.09
CA ASP A 82 -18.62 -6.23 -5.44
C ASP A 82 -18.13 -4.85 -5.89
N HIS A 83 -16.96 -4.41 -5.40
CA HIS A 83 -16.46 -3.04 -5.58
C HIS A 83 -15.15 -2.92 -6.35
N VAL A 84 -14.51 -4.01 -6.73
CA VAL A 84 -13.31 -3.98 -7.59
C VAL A 84 -13.69 -4.41 -9.00
N PRO A 85 -13.34 -3.62 -10.04
CA PRO A 85 -13.56 -4.03 -11.42
C PRO A 85 -12.87 -5.37 -11.73
N ASN A 86 -13.48 -6.20 -12.56
CA ASN A 86 -13.03 -7.57 -12.80
C ASN A 86 -11.55 -7.67 -13.27
N ALA A 87 -11.08 -6.73 -14.08
CA ALA A 87 -9.68 -6.72 -14.52
C ALA A 87 -8.71 -6.53 -13.34
N ASP A 88 -9.03 -5.60 -12.44
CA ASP A 88 -8.22 -5.34 -11.24
C ASP A 88 -8.37 -6.49 -10.24
N LEU A 89 -9.55 -7.09 -10.13
CA LEU A 89 -9.80 -8.25 -9.27
C LEU A 89 -8.91 -9.45 -9.65
N GLN A 90 -8.78 -9.75 -10.94
CA GLN A 90 -7.88 -10.79 -11.41
C GLN A 90 -6.42 -10.50 -11.09
N MET A 91 -6.00 -9.23 -11.24
CA MET A 91 -4.68 -8.78 -10.80
C MET A 91 -4.49 -8.98 -9.30
N LEU A 92 -5.48 -8.59 -8.47
CA LEU A 92 -5.40 -8.74 -7.01
C LEU A 92 -5.26 -10.21 -6.59
N LEU A 93 -6.01 -11.13 -7.20
CA LEU A 93 -5.90 -12.56 -6.93
C LEU A 93 -4.51 -13.10 -7.28
N GLU A 94 -3.95 -12.68 -8.41
CA GLU A 94 -2.60 -13.06 -8.81
C GLU A 94 -1.55 -12.49 -7.86
N VAL A 95 -1.65 -11.20 -7.53
CA VAL A 95 -0.74 -10.50 -6.59
C VAL A 95 -0.80 -11.12 -5.20
N ASN A 96 -2.00 -11.45 -4.71
CA ASN A 96 -2.19 -12.12 -3.44
C ASN A 96 -1.44 -13.45 -3.40
N LYS A 97 -1.61 -14.29 -4.44
CA LYS A 97 -0.90 -15.56 -4.56
C LYS A 97 0.62 -15.38 -4.60
N LYS A 98 1.10 -14.56 -5.53
CA LYS A 98 2.53 -14.33 -5.74
C LYS A 98 3.19 -13.59 -4.58
N GLY A 99 2.42 -12.74 -3.89
CA GLY A 99 2.85 -12.05 -2.68
C GLY A 99 3.09 -13.03 -1.53
N PHE A 100 2.17 -13.94 -1.26
CA PHE A 100 2.36 -14.97 -0.24
C PHE A 100 3.48 -15.96 -0.60
N ASP A 101 3.61 -16.34 -1.88
CA ASP A 101 4.70 -17.20 -2.33
C ASP A 101 6.05 -16.55 -1.99
N LEU A 102 6.28 -15.28 -2.38
CA LEU A 102 7.51 -14.54 -2.06
C LEU A 102 7.66 -14.33 -0.54
N PHE A 103 6.60 -13.93 0.16
CA PHE A 103 6.63 -13.70 1.60
C PHE A 103 7.10 -14.94 2.38
N ASN A 104 6.69 -16.13 1.96
CA ASN A 104 7.08 -17.38 2.59
C ASN A 104 8.54 -17.77 2.35
N GLU A 105 9.18 -17.20 1.32
CA GLU A 105 10.62 -17.38 1.09
C GLU A 105 11.47 -16.46 1.99
N LEU A 106 10.86 -15.41 2.57
CA LEU A 106 11.56 -14.48 3.46
C LEU A 106 11.87 -15.12 4.82
N PRO A 107 13.01 -14.76 5.45
CA PRO A 107 13.31 -15.18 6.82
C PRO A 107 12.19 -14.77 7.78
N VAL A 108 11.72 -15.70 8.62
CA VAL A 108 10.59 -15.44 9.54
C VAL A 108 10.82 -14.22 10.42
N GLY A 109 12.06 -14.02 10.91
CA GLY A 109 12.41 -12.87 11.75
C GLY A 109 12.30 -11.49 11.06
N ASP A 110 12.27 -11.46 9.73
CA ASP A 110 12.19 -10.23 8.94
C ASP A 110 10.76 -9.94 8.47
N ARG A 111 9.86 -10.92 8.52
CA ARG A 111 8.54 -10.84 7.85
C ARG A 111 7.68 -9.67 8.29
N LEU A 112 7.75 -9.27 9.56
CA LEU A 112 6.99 -8.12 10.08
C LEU A 112 7.50 -6.78 9.55
N ASP A 113 8.73 -6.74 9.02
CA ASP A 113 9.31 -5.51 8.46
C ASP A 113 8.90 -5.27 7.01
N TYR A 114 8.25 -6.23 6.35
CA TYR A 114 7.85 -6.08 4.96
C TYR A 114 6.45 -5.49 4.82
N THR A 115 6.30 -4.64 3.81
CA THR A 115 5.00 -4.12 3.35
C THR A 115 4.86 -4.39 1.87
N ILE A 116 3.68 -4.85 1.44
CA ILE A 116 3.32 -4.88 0.02
C ILE A 116 2.38 -3.72 -0.28
N SER A 117 2.61 -3.04 -1.41
CA SER A 117 1.75 -1.96 -1.90
C SER A 117 1.40 -2.17 -3.37
N TYR A 118 0.20 -1.72 -3.77
CA TYR A 118 -0.30 -1.79 -5.14
C TYR A 118 -1.48 -0.87 -5.35
N ASP A 119 -1.74 -0.53 -6.62
CA ASP A 119 -2.82 0.35 -7.04
C ASP A 119 -3.93 -0.45 -7.72
N PHE A 120 -5.19 -0.18 -7.36
CA PHE A 120 -6.37 -0.77 -8.00
C PHE A 120 -7.59 0.14 -7.88
N HIS A 121 -8.61 -0.09 -8.70
CA HIS A 121 -9.83 0.70 -8.65
C HIS A 121 -10.81 0.15 -7.62
N LEU A 122 -11.40 1.07 -6.83
CA LEU A 122 -12.64 0.83 -6.10
C LEU A 122 -13.79 1.58 -6.77
N THR A 123 -14.93 0.93 -6.90
CA THR A 123 -16.15 1.50 -7.50
C THR A 123 -17.32 1.46 -6.53
N ASN A 124 -18.14 2.51 -6.54
CA ASN A 124 -19.43 2.54 -5.86
C ASN A 124 -20.62 2.42 -6.84
N GLY A 125 -20.38 1.85 -8.02
CA GLY A 125 -21.36 1.70 -9.10
C GLY A 125 -21.57 2.95 -9.97
N ARG A 126 -21.19 4.15 -9.50
CA ARG A 126 -21.27 5.42 -10.23
C ARG A 126 -19.90 6.00 -10.57
N HIS A 127 -18.97 5.85 -9.67
CA HIS A 127 -17.62 6.41 -9.77
C HIS A 127 -16.60 5.31 -9.50
N SER A 128 -15.57 5.29 -10.32
CA SER A 128 -14.36 4.48 -10.09
C SER A 128 -13.24 5.41 -9.61
N ARG A 129 -12.53 4.97 -8.57
CA ARG A 129 -11.39 5.70 -8.00
C ARG A 129 -10.20 4.78 -7.93
N LEU A 130 -9.09 5.20 -8.51
CA LEU A 130 -7.83 4.50 -8.33
C LEU A 130 -7.30 4.78 -6.93
N ILE A 131 -7.07 3.72 -6.18
CA ILE A 131 -6.55 3.79 -4.80
C ILE A 131 -5.17 3.16 -4.71
N HIS A 132 -4.39 3.64 -3.76
CA HIS A 132 -3.12 3.06 -3.36
C HIS A 132 -3.32 2.29 -2.06
N HIS A 133 -2.99 1.03 -2.08
CA HIS A 133 -3.20 0.09 -0.99
C HIS A 133 -1.85 -0.37 -0.42
N HIS A 134 -1.74 -0.41 0.90
CA HIS A 134 -0.65 -1.06 1.61
C HIS A 134 -1.21 -2.19 2.49
N LEU A 135 -0.49 -3.29 2.55
CA LEU A 135 -0.71 -4.38 3.48
C LEU A 135 0.59 -4.64 4.25
N THR A 136 0.52 -4.50 5.56
CA THR A 136 1.65 -4.70 6.47
C THR A 136 1.26 -5.76 7.50
N PRO A 137 2.01 -6.86 7.64
CA PRO A 137 1.77 -7.84 8.70
C PRO A 137 1.89 -7.19 10.08
N ILE A 138 0.95 -7.50 10.98
CA ILE A 138 0.99 -7.04 12.39
C ILE A 138 1.42 -8.19 13.30
N LEU A 139 0.83 -9.37 13.08
CA LEU A 139 1.11 -10.58 13.83
C LEU A 139 1.26 -11.76 12.89
N LEU A 140 2.17 -12.66 13.27
CA LEU A 140 2.36 -13.94 12.60
C LEU A 140 1.85 -15.06 13.51
N SER A 141 1.44 -16.17 12.90
CA SER A 141 1.23 -17.44 13.57
C SER A 141 2.56 -18.10 13.95
N ASP A 142 2.54 -19.14 14.77
CA ASP A 142 3.73 -19.85 15.24
C ASP A 142 4.58 -20.42 14.09
N ASP A 143 3.96 -20.77 12.96
CA ASP A 143 4.61 -21.23 11.74
C ASP A 143 5.03 -20.09 10.80
N GLY A 144 4.90 -18.84 11.23
CA GLY A 144 5.35 -17.65 10.52
C GLY A 144 4.42 -17.18 9.39
N ARG A 145 3.19 -17.68 9.30
CA ARG A 145 2.17 -17.16 8.38
C ARG A 145 1.62 -15.82 8.88
N ILE A 146 1.13 -14.99 7.98
CA ILE A 146 0.45 -13.76 8.38
C ILE A 146 -0.87 -14.14 9.06
N TRP A 147 -0.97 -13.85 10.36
CA TRP A 147 -2.23 -13.97 11.09
C TRP A 147 -3.06 -12.69 10.94
N LEU A 148 -2.51 -11.54 11.37
CA LEU A 148 -3.16 -10.25 11.22
C LEU A 148 -2.36 -9.32 10.32
N ALA A 149 -3.05 -8.60 9.43
CA ALA A 149 -2.45 -7.56 8.60
C ALA A 149 -3.21 -6.24 8.74
N LEU A 150 -2.47 -5.14 8.89
CA LEU A 150 -2.99 -3.78 8.79
C LEU A 150 -2.96 -3.37 7.31
N CYS A 151 -4.10 -2.93 6.82
CA CYS A 151 -4.22 -2.36 5.50
C CYS A 151 -4.53 -0.87 5.59
N THR A 152 -3.85 -0.07 4.77
CA THR A 152 -4.16 1.35 4.60
C THR A 152 -4.50 1.63 3.15
N VAL A 153 -5.46 2.53 2.93
CA VAL A 153 -5.93 2.92 1.60
C VAL A 153 -5.94 4.44 1.50
N SER A 154 -5.34 4.94 0.43
CA SER A 154 -5.36 6.35 0.03
C SER A 154 -5.68 6.47 -1.46
N LEU A 155 -5.90 7.69 -1.95
CA LEU A 155 -5.99 7.90 -3.40
C LEU A 155 -4.61 7.66 -4.04
N ALA A 156 -4.58 6.96 -5.17
CA ALA A 156 -3.37 6.81 -5.94
C ALA A 156 -2.95 8.14 -6.57
N ALA A 157 -1.65 8.34 -6.74
CA ALA A 157 -1.12 9.48 -7.47
C ALA A 157 -0.84 9.15 -8.94
N THR A 158 -1.00 7.89 -9.32
CA THR A 158 -0.82 7.36 -10.67
C THR A 158 -2.16 7.30 -11.41
N ASP A 159 -2.10 7.07 -12.73
CA ASP A 159 -3.29 7.04 -13.59
C ASP A 159 -3.76 5.60 -13.91
N GLU A 160 -2.96 4.58 -13.55
CA GLU A 160 -3.19 3.18 -13.92
C GLU A 160 -3.01 2.23 -12.72
N PRO A 161 -3.75 1.10 -12.67
CA PRO A 161 -3.59 0.08 -11.65
C PRO A 161 -2.24 -0.66 -11.79
N GLY A 162 -1.85 -1.36 -10.74
CA GLY A 162 -0.59 -2.09 -10.68
C GLY A 162 0.38 -1.48 -9.67
N HIS A 163 1.60 -1.11 -10.09
CA HIS A 163 2.66 -0.57 -9.22
C HIS A 163 2.88 -1.43 -7.96
N ILE A 164 3.01 -2.74 -8.20
CA ILE A 164 3.05 -3.74 -7.14
C ILE A 164 4.46 -3.86 -6.61
N ILE A 165 4.66 -3.49 -5.35
CA ILE A 165 5.97 -3.44 -4.70
C ILE A 165 5.91 -4.11 -3.34
N MET A 166 6.92 -4.95 -3.03
CA MET A 166 7.17 -5.49 -1.70
C MET A 166 8.52 -4.97 -1.22
N GLN A 167 8.51 -4.27 -0.10
CA GLN A 167 9.69 -3.60 0.45
C GLN A 167 9.88 -3.89 1.92
N LYS A 168 11.13 -4.11 2.34
CA LYS A 168 11.50 -4.19 3.75
C LYS A 168 11.76 -2.79 4.31
N ASN A 169 11.21 -2.50 5.48
CA ASN A 169 11.43 -1.24 6.18
C ASN A 169 12.93 -1.00 6.43
N GLY A 170 13.38 0.21 6.13
CA GLY A 170 14.80 0.58 6.28
C GLY A 170 15.74 0.09 5.18
N GLU A 171 15.29 -0.77 4.26
CA GLU A 171 16.07 -1.18 3.10
C GLU A 171 15.71 -0.35 1.87
N ARG A 172 16.72 -0.07 1.02
CA ARG A 172 16.50 0.64 -0.25
C ARG A 172 16.05 -0.29 -1.36
N SER A 173 16.54 -1.52 -1.37
CA SER A 173 16.12 -2.51 -2.34
C SER A 173 14.68 -2.95 -2.09
N TYR A 174 13.96 -3.25 -3.15
CA TYR A 174 12.59 -3.71 -3.10
C TYR A 174 12.34 -4.76 -4.19
N PHE A 175 11.25 -5.49 -4.06
CA PHE A 175 10.76 -6.37 -5.11
C PHE A 175 9.61 -5.70 -5.85
N GLU A 176 9.69 -5.66 -7.18
CA GLU A 176 8.62 -5.18 -8.05
C GLU A 176 8.01 -6.36 -8.81
N TYR A 177 6.68 -6.46 -8.80
CA TYR A 177 5.99 -7.50 -9.54
C TYR A 177 5.59 -7.03 -10.93
N SER A 178 6.00 -7.78 -11.94
CA SER A 178 5.60 -7.53 -13.33
C SER A 178 4.37 -8.38 -13.67
N THR A 179 3.21 -7.74 -13.83
CA THR A 179 1.98 -8.41 -14.30
C THR A 179 2.10 -8.94 -15.72
N LEU A 180 3.00 -8.37 -16.53
CA LEU A 180 3.27 -8.85 -17.90
C LEU A 180 4.12 -10.12 -17.93
N ARG A 181 5.10 -10.22 -17.01
CA ARG A 181 6.05 -11.34 -16.94
C ARG A 181 5.67 -12.38 -15.88
N HIS A 182 4.70 -12.06 -15.04
CA HIS A 182 4.22 -12.88 -13.92
C HIS A 182 5.31 -13.28 -12.92
N ASN A 183 6.27 -12.37 -12.66
CA ASN A 183 7.39 -12.62 -11.76
C ASN A 183 7.77 -11.39 -10.93
N TRP A 184 8.42 -11.64 -9.78
CA TRP A 184 9.07 -10.63 -8.97
C TRP A 184 10.48 -10.34 -9.49
N GLU A 185 10.85 -9.06 -9.55
CA GLU A 185 12.18 -8.59 -9.87
C GLU A 185 12.72 -7.76 -8.70
N LYS A 186 13.92 -8.09 -8.22
CA LYS A 186 14.59 -7.26 -7.21
C LYS A 186 15.13 -6.00 -7.89
N LYS A 187 14.79 -4.84 -7.34
CA LYS A 187 15.21 -3.52 -7.80
C LYS A 187 16.02 -2.82 -6.71
N GLU A 188 16.91 -1.96 -7.12
CA GLU A 188 17.61 -1.04 -6.23
C GLU A 188 16.83 0.27 -6.14
N GLY A 189 16.61 0.72 -4.90
CA GLY A 189 15.89 1.97 -4.66
C GLY A 189 16.65 3.19 -5.18
N ILE A 190 15.91 4.16 -5.64
CA ILE A 190 16.43 5.40 -6.19
C ILE A 190 16.97 6.26 -5.05
N THR A 191 18.22 6.71 -5.18
CA THR A 191 18.82 7.64 -4.24
C THR A 191 18.73 9.06 -4.80
N LEU A 192 18.07 9.97 -4.08
CA LEU A 192 18.03 11.37 -4.42
C LEU A 192 19.29 12.07 -3.89
N SER A 193 19.91 12.94 -4.70
CA SER A 193 20.93 13.88 -4.24
C SER A 193 20.32 14.90 -3.27
N GLU A 194 21.15 15.57 -2.48
CA GLU A 194 20.73 16.62 -1.56
C GLU A 194 19.94 17.73 -2.30
N THR A 195 20.44 18.18 -3.44
CA THR A 195 19.75 19.19 -4.27
C THR A 195 18.39 18.68 -4.77
N GLU A 196 18.27 17.42 -5.19
CA GLU A 196 16.98 16.85 -5.62
C GLU A 196 15.97 16.80 -4.47
N ARG A 197 16.41 16.42 -3.27
CA ARG A 197 15.57 16.43 -2.05
C ARG A 197 15.11 17.84 -1.68
N ASP A 198 16.01 18.81 -1.72
CA ASP A 198 15.68 20.21 -1.43
C ASP A 198 14.71 20.80 -2.45
N VAL A 199 14.92 20.55 -3.75
CA VAL A 199 13.99 20.97 -4.80
C VAL A 199 12.60 20.35 -4.58
N LEU A 200 12.53 19.07 -4.22
CA LEU A 200 11.28 18.38 -3.95
C LEU A 200 10.57 18.96 -2.72
N ARG A 201 11.29 19.12 -1.60
CA ARG A 201 10.78 19.68 -0.35
C ARG A 201 10.26 21.12 -0.52
N LEU A 202 11.04 21.99 -1.17
CA LEU A 202 10.65 23.39 -1.40
C LEU A 202 9.47 23.47 -2.38
N SER A 203 9.41 22.59 -3.39
CA SER A 203 8.24 22.48 -4.27
C SER A 203 6.97 22.05 -3.52
N ALA A 204 7.10 21.13 -2.54
CA ALA A 204 6.00 20.71 -1.66
C ALA A 204 5.47 21.87 -0.79
N GLN A 205 6.37 22.77 -0.41
CA GLN A 205 6.03 23.98 0.36
C GLN A 205 5.40 25.09 -0.52
N GLY A 206 5.24 24.86 -1.83
CA GLY A 206 4.63 25.80 -2.76
C GLY A 206 5.56 26.88 -3.30
N TYR A 207 6.86 26.80 -3.08
CA TYR A 207 7.83 27.75 -3.63
C TYR A 207 7.91 27.67 -5.15
N THR A 208 7.99 28.84 -5.81
CA THR A 208 8.22 28.91 -7.25
C THR A 208 9.65 28.53 -7.62
N MET A 209 9.91 28.26 -8.91
CA MET A 209 11.26 27.95 -9.39
C MET A 209 12.26 29.08 -9.10
N ASN A 210 11.83 30.34 -9.13
CA ASN A 210 12.67 31.48 -8.80
C ASN A 210 13.02 31.48 -7.31
N ASP A 211 12.02 31.29 -6.43
CA ASP A 211 12.25 31.24 -4.98
C ASP A 211 13.18 30.08 -4.59
N ILE A 212 13.03 28.93 -5.26
CA ILE A 212 13.89 27.75 -5.03
C ILE A 212 15.33 28.07 -5.48
N ALA A 213 15.50 28.70 -6.65
CA ALA A 213 16.79 29.09 -7.17
C ALA A 213 17.54 30.04 -6.22
N ASP A 214 16.84 31.07 -5.73
CA ASP A 214 17.38 32.03 -4.78
C ASP A 214 17.77 31.37 -3.46
N ARG A 215 16.90 30.49 -2.89
CA ARG A 215 17.16 29.79 -1.62
C ARG A 215 18.33 28.81 -1.69
N LEU A 216 18.50 28.15 -2.84
CA LEU A 216 19.58 27.20 -3.05
C LEU A 216 20.84 27.84 -3.67
N CYS A 217 20.85 29.15 -3.86
CA CYS A 217 21.95 29.89 -4.51
C CYS A 217 22.34 29.28 -5.88
N LYS A 218 21.33 28.94 -6.68
CA LYS A 218 21.49 28.32 -8.02
C LYS A 218 20.72 29.15 -9.08
N SER A 219 21.08 28.95 -10.35
CA SER A 219 20.28 29.56 -11.43
C SER A 219 18.93 28.86 -11.57
N VAL A 220 17.91 29.59 -12.04
CA VAL A 220 16.57 29.05 -12.34
C VAL A 220 16.66 27.87 -13.33
N ASP A 221 17.54 27.97 -14.31
CA ASP A 221 17.75 26.91 -15.30
C ASP A 221 18.36 25.64 -14.68
N THR A 222 19.24 25.81 -13.68
CA THR A 222 19.76 24.67 -12.89
C THR A 222 18.62 23.97 -12.13
N ILE A 223 17.71 24.73 -11.52
CA ILE A 223 16.56 24.14 -10.79
C ILE A 223 15.59 23.45 -11.73
N LYS A 224 15.31 24.04 -12.90
CA LYS A 224 14.47 23.40 -13.93
C LYS A 224 15.09 22.08 -14.42
N ALA A 225 16.40 22.08 -14.68
CA ALA A 225 17.11 20.87 -15.09
C ALA A 225 17.10 19.81 -13.99
N CYS A 226 17.35 20.19 -12.73
CA CYS A 226 17.27 19.31 -11.57
C CYS A 226 15.90 18.67 -11.44
N LYS A 227 14.82 19.47 -11.52
CA LYS A 227 13.44 18.98 -11.44
C LYS A 227 13.10 18.00 -12.59
N ARG A 228 13.50 18.31 -13.82
CA ARG A 228 13.32 17.43 -14.97
C ARG A 228 14.05 16.11 -14.79
N ASN A 229 15.30 16.16 -14.34
CA ASN A 229 16.11 14.95 -14.11
C ASN A 229 15.55 14.12 -12.95
N LEU A 230 15.08 14.77 -11.88
CA LEU A 230 14.39 14.13 -10.77
C LEU A 230 13.16 13.36 -11.28
N PHE A 231 12.29 14.00 -12.05
CA PHE A 231 11.08 13.38 -12.58
C PHE A 231 11.38 12.19 -13.50
N ALA A 232 12.36 12.34 -14.39
CA ALA A 232 12.81 11.24 -15.24
C ALA A 232 13.41 10.08 -14.44
N LYS A 233 14.15 10.38 -13.36
CA LYS A 233 14.82 9.41 -12.49
C LYS A 233 13.81 8.54 -11.71
N ILE A 234 12.74 9.14 -11.21
CA ILE A 234 11.70 8.43 -10.45
C ILE A 234 10.49 8.03 -11.31
N GLY A 235 10.49 8.34 -12.61
CA GLY A 235 9.46 7.90 -13.55
C GLY A 235 8.11 8.61 -13.41
N VAL A 236 8.09 9.88 -12.95
CA VAL A 236 6.85 10.64 -12.67
C VAL A 236 6.68 11.83 -13.61
N LYS A 237 5.44 12.30 -13.74
CA LYS A 237 5.07 13.38 -14.67
C LYS A 237 4.92 14.74 -14.00
N ASN A 238 4.64 14.78 -12.70
CA ASN A 238 4.36 16.02 -11.96
C ASN A 238 4.86 15.97 -10.52
N ILE A 239 4.76 17.11 -9.82
CA ILE A 239 5.28 17.24 -8.45
C ILE A 239 4.46 16.44 -7.43
N ALA A 240 3.15 16.27 -7.64
CA ALA A 240 2.31 15.50 -6.73
C ALA A 240 2.69 14.01 -6.77
N GLU A 241 2.88 13.45 -7.96
CA GLU A 241 3.42 12.10 -8.14
C GLU A 241 4.82 11.96 -7.52
N ALA A 242 5.70 12.96 -7.74
CA ALA A 242 7.06 12.95 -7.19
C ALA A 242 7.05 12.91 -5.65
N LEU A 243 6.18 13.70 -5.01
CA LEU A 243 6.02 13.73 -3.56
C LEU A 243 5.46 12.42 -3.04
N PHE A 244 4.41 11.90 -3.68
CA PHE A 244 3.83 10.62 -3.35
C PHE A 244 4.88 9.50 -3.39
N HIS A 245 5.65 9.40 -4.47
CA HIS A 245 6.74 8.45 -4.60
C HIS A 245 7.81 8.63 -3.51
N ALA A 246 8.27 9.85 -3.30
CA ALA A 246 9.33 10.12 -2.33
C ALA A 246 8.91 9.81 -0.88
N THR A 247 7.63 9.99 -0.55
CA THR A 247 7.09 9.66 0.77
C THR A 247 6.91 8.15 0.94
N ASN A 248 6.29 7.48 -0.03
CA ASN A 248 5.98 6.05 0.08
C ASN A 248 7.23 5.16 -0.02
N TYR A 249 8.26 5.59 -0.75
CA TYR A 249 9.50 4.85 -0.92
C TYR A 249 10.67 5.39 -0.08
N GLN A 250 10.38 6.15 0.97
CA GLN A 250 11.36 6.65 1.96
C GLN A 250 12.57 7.36 1.31
N MET A 251 12.33 8.14 0.26
CA MET A 251 13.38 8.88 -0.45
C MET A 251 13.71 10.24 0.21
N ILE A 252 12.78 10.74 1.07
CA ILE A 252 12.89 12.02 1.81
C ILE A 252 12.60 11.83 3.27
#